data_32fec2c52253ce1b3b5e15d83edd5521
#
_entry.id   32fec2c52253ce1b3b5e15d83edd5521
#
_cell.length_a   1.000
_cell.length_b   1.000
_cell.length_c   1.000
_cell.angle_alpha   90.00
_cell.angle_beta   90.00
_cell.angle_gamma   90.00
#
_symmetry.space_group_name_H-M   'P 1'
#
loop_
_entity.id
_entity.type
_entity.pdbx_description
1 polymer ?
#
loop_
_entity_poly.entity_id
_entity_poly.type
_entity_poly.pdbx_seq_one_letter_code
_entity_poly.pdbx_strand_id
1 'polypeptide(L)' 'MDAINEVHVSEPGLVVVDVAAADDETAFAFHTALAAWWATTSVERTTRDPGQPGVRLRCYLDLRQPLDVSGQVPAAPR' A
#
# COMPACT_ATOMS: atom_id res chain seq x y z
N MET A 1 -12.10 -8.16 7.35
CA MET A 1 -11.24 -7.02 7.07
C MET A 1 -11.82 -5.78 7.67
N ASP A 2 -10.97 -4.94 8.23
CA ASP A 2 -11.46 -3.72 8.88
C ASP A 2 -12.05 -2.76 7.88
N ALA A 3 -12.91 -1.90 8.37
CA ALA A 3 -13.49 -0.87 7.54
C ALA A 3 -12.40 0.07 7.02
N ILE A 4 -12.58 0.56 5.82
CA ILE A 4 -11.67 1.52 5.22
C ILE A 4 -11.94 2.88 5.84
N ASN A 5 -10.85 3.59 6.16
CA ASN A 5 -10.96 4.94 6.64
C ASN A 5 -11.58 5.80 5.55
N GLU A 6 -12.72 6.39 5.85
CA GLU A 6 -13.51 7.09 4.85
C GLU A 6 -12.73 8.23 4.19
N VAL A 7 -11.89 8.91 4.93
CA VAL A 7 -11.13 10.03 4.37
C VAL A 7 -10.23 9.57 3.23
N HIS A 8 -9.79 8.33 3.27
CA HIS A 8 -8.90 7.82 2.24
C HIS A 8 -9.61 7.42 0.96
N VAL A 9 -10.93 7.46 0.95
CA VAL A 9 -11.67 7.18 -0.28
C VAL A 9 -12.54 8.35 -0.69
N SER A 10 -12.48 9.45 0.05
CA SER A 10 -13.25 10.63 -0.28
C SER A 10 -12.37 11.79 -0.74
N GLU A 11 -11.07 11.74 -0.49
CA GLU A 11 -10.16 12.81 -0.89
C GLU A 11 -9.40 12.43 -2.14
N PRO A 12 -9.45 13.27 -3.18
CA PRO A 12 -8.69 12.96 -4.40
C PRO A 12 -7.20 12.81 -4.09
N GLY A 13 -6.58 11.83 -4.71
CA GLY A 13 -5.14 11.59 -4.53
C GLY A 13 -4.81 10.57 -3.47
N LEU A 14 -5.76 10.22 -2.61
CA LEU A 14 -5.56 9.20 -1.61
C LEU A 14 -6.12 7.87 -2.09
N VAL A 15 -5.41 6.80 -1.80
CA VAL A 15 -5.77 5.47 -2.28
C VAL A 15 -5.59 4.46 -1.16
N VAL A 16 -6.49 3.51 -1.08
CA VAL A 16 -6.36 2.37 -0.19
C VAL A 16 -6.01 1.15 -1.03
N VAL A 17 -5.00 0.41 -0.62
CA VAL A 17 -4.59 -0.79 -1.34
C VAL A 17 -4.68 -1.98 -0.39
N ASP A 18 -5.47 -2.96 -0.79
CA ASP A 18 -5.58 -4.23 -0.08
C ASP A 18 -4.81 -5.27 -0.87
N VAL A 19 -3.92 -5.98 -0.20
CA VAL A 19 -3.06 -6.96 -0.83
C VAL A 19 -3.36 -8.33 -0.26
N ALA A 20 -3.49 -9.29 -1.13
CA ALA A 20 -3.56 -10.70 -0.73
C ALA A 20 -2.37 -11.39 -1.35
N ALA A 21 -1.63 -12.14 -0.55
CA ALA A 21 -0.44 -12.82 -1.02
C ALA A 21 -0.33 -14.17 -0.33
N ALA A 22 0.51 -15.03 -0.90
CA ALA A 22 0.65 -16.37 -0.34
C ALA A 22 1.37 -16.35 1.00
N ASP A 23 2.29 -15.42 1.18
CA ASP A 23 3.09 -15.36 2.40
C ASP A 23 3.48 -13.92 2.70
N ASP A 24 4.03 -13.75 3.90
CA ASP A 24 4.42 -12.43 4.38
C ASP A 24 5.50 -11.81 3.52
N GLU A 25 6.48 -12.61 3.11
CA GLU A 25 7.59 -12.09 2.34
C GLU A 25 7.10 -11.46 1.04
N THR A 26 6.19 -12.11 0.36
CA THR A 26 5.63 -11.58 -0.87
C THR A 26 4.84 -10.31 -0.63
N ALA A 27 4.03 -10.31 0.43
CA ALA A 27 3.22 -9.14 0.75
C ALA A 27 4.09 -7.94 1.07
N PHE A 28 5.14 -8.14 1.88
CA PHE A 28 6.02 -7.04 2.24
C PHE A 28 6.85 -6.57 1.07
N ALA A 29 7.24 -7.47 0.16
CA ALA A 29 7.96 -7.07 -1.03
C ALA A 29 7.13 -6.12 -1.89
N PHE A 30 5.84 -6.38 -2.02
CA PHE A 30 4.97 -5.52 -2.78
C PHE A 30 4.81 -4.16 -2.09
N HIS A 31 4.63 -4.17 -0.76
CA HIS A 31 4.52 -2.93 -0.01
C HIS A 31 5.78 -2.08 -0.16
N THR A 32 6.94 -2.72 -0.10
CA THR A 32 8.20 -2.02 -0.27
C THR A 32 8.29 -1.36 -1.65
N ALA A 33 7.81 -2.05 -2.67
CA ALA A 33 7.82 -1.49 -4.01
C ALA A 33 6.93 -0.26 -4.11
N LEU A 34 5.76 -0.30 -3.49
CA LEU A 34 4.88 0.87 -3.48
C LEU A 34 5.50 2.02 -2.71
N ALA A 35 6.13 1.73 -1.57
CA ALA A 35 6.71 2.76 -0.74
C ALA A 35 7.90 3.44 -1.41
N ALA A 36 8.48 2.82 -2.43
CA ALA A 36 9.57 3.42 -3.18
C ALA A 36 9.06 4.52 -4.12
N TRP A 37 7.78 4.54 -4.43
CA TRP A 37 7.22 5.48 -5.40
C TRP A 37 6.35 6.55 -4.76
N TRP A 38 5.62 6.22 -3.72
CA TRP A 38 4.68 7.16 -3.10
C TRP A 38 4.75 7.08 -1.60
N ALA A 39 4.30 8.15 -0.95
CA ALA A 39 4.14 8.14 0.49
C ALA A 39 3.09 7.08 0.84
N THR A 40 3.49 6.13 1.65
CA THR A 40 2.61 5.06 2.09
C THR A 40 2.70 4.90 3.59
N THR A 41 1.65 4.37 4.19
CA THR A 41 1.71 4.01 5.60
C THR A 41 2.63 2.82 5.78
N SER A 42 3.26 2.76 6.94
CA SER A 42 4.09 1.62 7.30
C SER A 42 3.22 0.42 7.58
N VAL A 43 3.71 -0.75 7.22
CA VAL A 43 3.02 -1.99 7.53
C VAL A 43 4.05 -2.91 8.18
N GLU A 44 3.76 -3.33 9.41
CA GLU A 44 4.71 -4.12 10.16
C GLU A 44 4.33 -5.58 10.23
N ARG A 45 3.10 -5.90 9.88
CA ARG A 45 2.66 -7.29 9.91
C ARG A 45 1.43 -7.44 9.02
N THR A 46 1.19 -8.70 8.69
CA THR A 46 0.03 -9.06 7.89
C THR A 46 -1.05 -9.62 8.81
N THR A 47 -2.22 -9.81 8.24
CA THR A 47 -3.33 -10.48 8.91
C THR A 47 -3.79 -11.65 8.07
N ARG A 48 -4.60 -12.50 8.69
CA ARG A 48 -5.20 -13.62 8.00
C ARG A 48 -6.69 -13.60 8.25
N ASP A 49 -7.44 -13.78 7.18
CA ASP A 49 -8.89 -13.86 7.29
C ASP A 49 -9.28 -15.31 7.50
N PRO A 50 -10.14 -15.60 8.46
CA PRO A 50 -10.53 -16.98 8.73
C PRO A 50 -11.12 -17.61 7.47
N GLY A 51 -10.65 -18.82 7.19
CA GLY A 51 -11.15 -19.56 6.05
C GLY A 51 -10.64 -19.14 4.70
N GLN A 52 -9.78 -18.12 4.65
CA GLN A 52 -9.21 -17.63 3.41
C GLN A 52 -7.73 -17.98 3.35
N PRO A 53 -7.23 -18.38 2.18
CA PRO A 53 -5.81 -18.71 2.06
C PRO A 53 -4.94 -17.46 2.06
N GLY A 54 -3.69 -17.64 2.47
CA GLY A 54 -2.71 -16.58 2.36
C GLY A 54 -2.81 -15.53 3.44
N VAL A 55 -2.14 -14.42 3.18
CA VAL A 55 -2.09 -13.30 4.12
C VAL A 55 -2.64 -12.06 3.47
N ARG A 56 -3.01 -11.10 4.30
CA ARG A 56 -3.56 -9.83 3.84
C ARG A 56 -2.79 -8.68 4.47
N LEU A 57 -2.65 -7.60 3.72
CA LEU A 57 -2.21 -6.34 4.30
C LEU A 57 -2.94 -5.20 3.62
N ARG A 58 -3.03 -4.09 4.32
CA ARG A 58 -3.65 -2.89 3.78
C ARG A 58 -2.70 -1.73 4.01
N CYS A 59 -2.53 -0.90 2.98
CA CYS A 59 -1.77 0.32 3.14
C CYS A 59 -2.53 1.46 2.48
N TYR A 60 -2.16 2.66 2.90
CA TYR A 60 -2.77 3.88 2.37
C TYR A 60 -1.69 4.66 1.65
N LEU A 61 -2.00 5.12 0.45
CA LEU A 61 -1.06 5.84 -0.38
C LEU A 61 -1.55 7.25 -0.63
N ASP A 62 -0.60 8.16 -0.72
CA ASP A 62 -0.89 9.53 -1.13
C ASP A 62 -0.18 9.77 -2.45
N LEU A 63 -0.92 9.72 -3.53
CA LEU A 63 -0.35 9.89 -4.86
C LEU A 63 0.11 11.31 -5.13
N ARG A 64 -0.29 12.24 -4.28
CA ARG A 64 0.14 13.63 -4.41
C ARG A 64 1.57 13.83 -3.91
N GLN A 65 2.13 12.81 -3.26
CA GLN A 65 3.47 12.89 -2.69
C GLN A 65 4.34 11.76 -3.21
N PRO A 66 4.71 11.81 -4.49
CA PRO A 66 5.63 10.81 -5.01
C PRO A 66 6.98 11.02 -4.38
N LEU A 67 7.69 9.93 -4.14
CA LEU A 67 9.03 10.03 -3.58
C LEU A 67 9.99 10.31 -4.71
N ASP A 68 10.91 11.23 -4.46
CA ASP A 68 11.94 11.57 -5.43
C ASP A 68 13.17 10.75 -5.07
N VAL A 69 13.23 9.57 -5.59
CA VAL A 69 14.29 8.65 -5.27
C VAL A 69 15.50 8.98 -6.11
N SER A 70 16.63 9.23 -5.45
CA SER A 70 17.89 9.48 -6.15
C SER A 70 17.79 10.64 -7.12
N GLY A 71 17.01 11.62 -6.78
CA GLY A 71 16.87 12.79 -7.62
C GLY A 71 16.13 12.52 -8.89
N GLN A 72 15.60 11.37 -9.04
CA GLN A 72 14.81 11.08 -10.20
C GLN A 72 13.44 11.60 -10.06
N VAL A 73 13.00 12.23 -11.05
CA VAL A 73 11.61 12.53 -11.12
C VAL A 73 10.93 11.22 -11.39
N PRO A 74 10.12 10.79 -10.52
CA PRO A 74 9.34 9.62 -10.79
C PRO A 74 8.71 9.84 -12.12
N ALA A 75 8.86 8.91 -12.92
CA ALA A 75 8.14 8.90 -14.14
C ALA A 75 6.71 8.88 -13.82
N ALA A 76 6.39 9.60 -12.90
CA ALA A 76 5.12 9.62 -12.38
C ALA A 76 4.16 9.26 -13.43
N PRO A 77 3.39 8.35 -13.15
CA PRO A 77 2.27 8.12 -14.01
C PRO A 77 1.58 9.45 -14.12
N ARG A 78 1.42 9.85 -15.20
CA ARG A 78 0.72 11.10 -15.40
C ARG A 78 -0.69 10.81 -15.72
#